data_b8e6f53a05d9f0ec87f22138e3350fe2
#
_entry.id   b8e6f53a05d9f0ec87f22138e3350fe2
#
_cell.length_a   1.000
_cell.length_b   1.000
_cell.length_c   1.000
_cell.angle_alpha   90.00
_cell.angle_beta   90.00
_cell.angle_gamma   90.00
#
_symmetry.space_group_name_H-M   'P 1'
#
loop_
_entity.id
_entity.type
_entity.pdbx_description
1 polymer ?
#
loop_
_entity_poly.entity_id
_entity_poly.type
_entity_poly.pdbx_seq_one_letter_code
_entity_poly.pdbx_strand_id
1 'polypeptide(L)'
;YRDDDIDGTETYKVYAEVAVNEMPDDTVYIVDEASMIADMYQDQEFFRFGSGYLLRDFLKYVNLDHNDHRKKIILIGDDAQLPPVTMKFSPALNVSYLTEHFNVKCDEYELTEVVRQKAESGVMNNAIKLRQAIDSNTFNQLVVEDQFPDIKFVEHKDFLTRYLETCNSKINGESIVIAQSNA
;
A
#
# COMPACT_ATOMS: atom_id res chain seq x y z
N TYR A 1 20.82 -14.78 15.28
CA TYR A 1 21.32 -16.00 14.61
C TYR A 1 22.43 -15.57 13.64
N ARG A 2 23.47 -16.36 13.56
CA ARG A 2 24.65 -16.14 12.73
C ARG A 2 24.45 -17.04 11.49
N ASP A 3 24.47 -16.44 10.32
CA ASP A 3 24.50 -17.16 9.04
C ASP A 3 25.93 -17.02 8.48
N ASP A 4 26.62 -18.13 8.33
CA ASP A 4 27.98 -18.15 7.79
C ASP A 4 27.85 -18.29 6.26
N ASP A 5 27.97 -17.19 5.53
CA ASP A 5 28.05 -17.22 4.08
C ASP A 5 29.37 -17.86 3.60
N ILE A 6 29.30 -18.52 2.46
CA ILE A 6 30.38 -19.31 1.83
C ILE A 6 31.67 -18.48 1.56
N ASP A 7 31.60 -17.14 1.63
CA ASP A 7 32.70 -16.21 1.40
C ASP A 7 33.40 -15.71 2.70
N GLY A 8 33.03 -16.21 3.86
CA GLY A 8 33.70 -15.86 5.12
C GLY A 8 33.45 -14.44 5.63
N THR A 9 32.48 -13.70 5.08
CA THR A 9 31.98 -12.47 5.63
C THR A 9 30.86 -12.76 6.62
N GLU A 10 31.05 -12.39 7.89
CA GLU A 10 30.02 -12.55 8.93
C GLU A 10 28.90 -11.55 8.67
N THR A 11 27.75 -12.02 8.17
CA THR A 11 26.54 -11.21 8.07
C THR A 11 25.62 -11.50 9.27
N TYR A 12 25.20 -10.45 9.97
CA TYR A 12 24.25 -10.57 11.08
C TYR A 12 22.84 -10.28 10.58
N LYS A 13 21.95 -11.27 10.74
CA LYS A 13 20.54 -11.10 10.45
C LYS A 13 19.76 -10.89 11.75
N VAL A 14 19.00 -9.80 11.82
CA VAL A 14 18.15 -9.48 12.97
C VAL A 14 16.77 -10.08 12.77
N TYR A 15 16.30 -10.85 13.74
CA TYR A 15 14.97 -11.43 13.78
C TYR A 15 14.17 -10.70 14.87
N ALA A 16 13.08 -10.02 14.47
CA ALA A 16 12.12 -9.45 15.40
C ALA A 16 10.89 -10.34 15.49
N GLU A 17 10.56 -10.79 16.68
CA GLU A 17 9.38 -11.62 16.92
C GLU A 17 8.14 -10.75 17.13
N VAL A 18 6.96 -11.31 16.83
CA VAL A 18 5.68 -10.67 17.14
C VAL A 18 5.48 -10.69 18.64
N ALA A 19 5.29 -9.51 19.24
CA ALA A 19 5.04 -9.39 20.67
C ALA A 19 3.71 -10.04 21.09
N VAL A 20 3.59 -10.37 22.35
CA VAL A 20 2.30 -10.78 22.93
C VAL A 20 1.36 -9.57 22.94
N ASN A 21 0.10 -9.80 22.58
CA ASN A 21 -0.91 -8.75 22.60
C ASN A 21 -1.45 -8.57 24.02
N GLU A 22 -1.08 -7.46 24.65
CA GLU A 22 -1.52 -7.08 26.01
C GLU A 22 -2.68 -6.08 26.00
N MET A 23 -3.25 -5.78 24.82
CA MET A 23 -4.36 -4.84 24.69
C MET A 23 -5.66 -5.42 25.25
N PRO A 24 -6.54 -4.57 25.81
CA PRO A 24 -7.86 -4.96 26.31
C PRO A 24 -8.69 -5.76 25.29
N ASP A 25 -9.59 -6.62 25.77
CA ASP A 25 -10.39 -7.52 24.95
C ASP A 25 -11.43 -6.82 24.08
N ASP A 26 -11.68 -5.52 24.30
CA ASP A 26 -12.59 -4.69 23.51
C ASP A 26 -11.87 -3.66 22.61
N THR A 27 -10.59 -3.89 22.36
CA THR A 27 -9.77 -3.02 21.50
C THR A 27 -10.25 -3.06 20.05
N VAL A 28 -10.31 -1.89 19.42
CA VAL A 28 -10.51 -1.73 17.98
C VAL A 28 -9.17 -1.33 17.34
N TYR A 29 -8.70 -2.16 16.41
CA TYR A 29 -7.50 -1.88 15.63
C TYR A 29 -7.89 -1.20 14.33
N ILE A 30 -7.35 -0.02 14.07
CA ILE A 30 -7.55 0.70 12.82
C ILE A 30 -6.22 0.67 12.07
N VAL A 31 -6.25 0.12 10.87
CA VAL A 31 -5.10 -0.01 9.98
C VAL A 31 -5.37 0.83 8.74
N ASP A 32 -4.65 1.93 8.63
CA ASP A 32 -4.66 2.77 7.43
C ASP A 32 -3.67 2.25 6.40
N GLU A 33 -3.87 2.57 5.12
CA GLU A 33 -3.09 2.08 3.98
C GLU A 33 -2.99 0.54 3.94
N ALA A 34 -4.06 -0.15 4.31
CA ALA A 34 -4.11 -1.60 4.38
C ALA A 34 -3.92 -2.29 3.01
N SER A 35 -4.07 -1.54 1.90
CA SER A 35 -3.77 -2.00 0.55
C SER A 35 -2.34 -2.52 0.39
N MET A 36 -1.40 -2.05 1.22
CA MET A 36 0.01 -2.43 1.17
C MET A 36 0.38 -3.65 2.01
N ILE A 37 -0.55 -4.21 2.80
CA ILE A 37 -0.28 -5.36 3.67
C ILE A 37 -0.26 -6.64 2.83
N ALA A 38 0.92 -7.26 2.74
CA ALA A 38 1.14 -8.48 1.98
C ALA A 38 0.80 -9.75 2.79
N ASP A 39 0.31 -10.78 2.09
CA ASP A 39 0.29 -12.16 2.56
C ASP A 39 1.26 -13.03 1.74
N MET A 40 2.47 -12.54 1.59
CA MET A 40 3.59 -13.24 0.96
C MET A 40 4.79 -13.23 1.89
N TYR A 41 5.63 -14.27 1.76
CA TYR A 41 6.87 -14.33 2.50
C TYR A 41 7.80 -13.17 2.10
N GLN A 42 8.17 -12.37 3.08
CA GLN A 42 9.10 -11.25 2.94
C GLN A 42 10.27 -11.48 3.89
N ASP A 43 11.44 -11.56 3.32
CA ASP A 43 12.68 -11.69 4.04
C ASP A 43 13.71 -10.73 3.44
N GLN A 44 14.23 -9.85 4.26
CA GLN A 44 15.28 -8.93 3.87
C GLN A 44 16.64 -9.51 4.28
N GLU A 45 17.69 -9.12 3.58
CA GLU A 45 19.04 -9.62 3.80
C GLU A 45 19.48 -9.52 5.28
N PHE A 46 19.20 -8.38 5.92
CA PHE A 46 19.64 -8.10 7.28
C PHE A 46 18.54 -8.14 8.33
N PHE A 47 17.28 -8.30 7.94
CA PHE A 47 16.15 -8.19 8.86
C PHE A 47 14.97 -9.07 8.44
N ARG A 48 14.36 -9.77 9.42
CA ARG A 48 13.08 -10.45 9.26
C ARG A 48 12.17 -10.15 10.44
N PHE A 49 10.92 -9.77 10.14
CA PHE A 49 9.88 -9.58 11.15
C PHE A 49 8.93 -10.77 11.20
N GLY A 50 8.66 -11.26 12.39
CA GLY A 50 7.71 -12.34 12.66
C GLY A 50 7.99 -13.60 11.84
N SER A 51 6.93 -14.14 11.25
CA SER A 51 7.00 -15.30 10.35
C SER A 51 7.49 -14.94 8.93
N GLY A 52 7.58 -13.65 8.61
CA GLY A 52 7.78 -13.13 7.26
C GLY A 52 6.48 -12.92 6.47
N TYR A 53 5.32 -13.24 7.04
CA TYR A 53 4.00 -13.00 6.45
C TYR A 53 3.24 -11.95 7.26
N LEU A 54 3.32 -10.69 6.85
CA LEU A 54 2.84 -9.56 7.65
C LEU A 54 1.35 -9.66 8.00
N LEU A 55 0.49 -9.99 7.03
CA LEU A 55 -0.95 -10.12 7.29
C LEU A 55 -1.26 -11.23 8.31
N ARG A 56 -0.60 -12.37 8.20
CA ARG A 56 -0.76 -13.51 9.12
C ARG A 56 -0.32 -13.16 10.52
N ASP A 57 0.83 -12.52 10.64
CA ASP A 57 1.39 -12.09 11.92
C ASP A 57 0.49 -11.06 12.60
N PHE A 58 -0.07 -10.12 11.82
CA PHE A 58 -1.01 -9.12 12.32
C PHE A 58 -2.32 -9.77 12.82
N LEU A 59 -2.95 -10.64 12.03
CA LEU A 59 -4.18 -11.34 12.45
C LEU A 59 -3.95 -12.22 13.65
N LYS A 60 -2.80 -12.92 13.71
CA LYS A 60 -2.39 -13.71 14.87
C LYS A 60 -2.16 -12.84 16.10
N TYR A 61 -1.54 -11.67 15.95
CA TYR A 61 -1.34 -10.72 17.05
C TYR A 61 -2.66 -10.23 17.62
N VAL A 62 -3.61 -9.85 16.76
CA VAL A 62 -4.94 -9.41 17.21
C VAL A 62 -5.73 -10.54 17.85
N ASN A 63 -5.57 -11.78 17.36
CA ASN A 63 -6.20 -13.00 17.88
C ASN A 63 -7.74 -12.91 17.90
N LEU A 64 -8.34 -12.80 16.71
CA LEU A 64 -9.80 -12.75 16.54
C LEU A 64 -10.48 -14.12 16.77
N ASP A 65 -9.74 -15.23 16.81
CA ASP A 65 -10.28 -16.59 16.89
C ASP A 65 -10.93 -16.91 18.24
N HIS A 66 -10.64 -16.14 19.28
CA HIS A 66 -11.26 -16.30 20.58
C HIS A 66 -12.61 -15.56 20.64
N ASN A 67 -13.70 -16.32 20.69
CA ASN A 67 -15.08 -15.80 20.68
C ASN A 67 -15.47 -14.91 21.87
N ASP A 68 -14.74 -14.97 22.96
CA ASP A 68 -14.90 -14.15 24.15
C ASP A 68 -14.26 -12.76 24.02
N HIS A 69 -13.43 -12.56 22.99
CA HIS A 69 -12.86 -11.25 22.69
C HIS A 69 -13.83 -10.41 21.85
N ARG A 70 -14.01 -9.16 22.24
CA ARG A 70 -14.77 -8.15 21.47
C ARG A 70 -13.87 -7.31 20.56
N LYS A 71 -12.65 -7.79 20.31
CA LYS A 71 -11.69 -7.13 19.44
C LYS A 71 -12.23 -7.02 18.02
N LYS A 72 -11.92 -5.91 17.38
CA LYS A 72 -12.31 -5.62 16.00
C LYS A 72 -11.13 -5.08 15.23
N ILE A 73 -11.12 -5.30 13.91
CA ILE A 73 -10.18 -4.71 12.98
C ILE A 73 -10.97 -3.90 11.96
N ILE A 74 -10.50 -2.70 11.69
CA ILE A 74 -10.96 -1.85 10.59
C ILE A 74 -9.76 -1.68 9.66
N LEU A 75 -9.84 -2.26 8.46
CA LEU A 75 -8.83 -2.14 7.43
C LEU A 75 -9.29 -1.05 6.45
N ILE A 76 -8.50 0.01 6.33
CA ILE A 76 -8.79 1.16 5.47
C ILE A 76 -7.75 1.21 4.38
N GLY A 77 -8.16 1.34 3.14
CA GLY A 77 -7.25 1.41 2.00
C GLY A 77 -8.00 1.64 0.70
N ASP A 78 -7.26 1.65 -0.38
CA ASP A 78 -7.76 1.84 -1.74
C ASP A 78 -7.24 0.69 -2.61
N ASP A 79 -8.14 -0.16 -3.09
CA ASP A 79 -7.83 -1.33 -3.91
C ASP A 79 -7.43 -0.96 -5.35
N ALA A 80 -7.70 0.28 -5.78
CA ALA A 80 -7.21 0.83 -7.04
C ALA A 80 -5.77 1.37 -6.94
N GLN A 81 -5.20 1.49 -5.73
CA GLN A 81 -3.78 1.78 -5.54
C GLN A 81 -2.92 0.54 -5.78
N LEU A 82 -1.60 0.76 -5.79
CA LEU A 82 -0.65 -0.33 -6.01
C LEU A 82 -0.80 -1.41 -4.92
N PRO A 83 -1.02 -2.66 -5.30
CA PRO A 83 -1.02 -3.77 -4.35
C PRO A 83 0.40 -4.01 -3.81
N PRO A 84 0.55 -4.87 -2.79
CA PRO A 84 1.87 -5.24 -2.29
C PRO A 84 2.78 -5.76 -3.41
N VAL A 85 4.08 -5.49 -3.30
CA VAL A 85 5.07 -5.91 -4.29
C VAL A 85 4.93 -7.41 -4.57
N THR A 86 4.90 -7.78 -5.85
CA THR A 86 4.68 -9.14 -6.38
C THR A 86 3.27 -9.70 -6.27
N MET A 87 2.32 -9.00 -5.64
CA MET A 87 0.91 -9.40 -5.59
C MET A 87 0.11 -8.68 -6.67
N LYS A 88 -0.99 -9.30 -7.11
CA LYS A 88 -1.91 -8.72 -8.12
C LYS A 88 -3.11 -8.01 -7.52
N PHE A 89 -3.30 -8.13 -6.24
CA PHE A 89 -4.41 -7.53 -5.48
C PHE A 89 -3.97 -7.32 -4.03
N SER A 90 -4.76 -6.57 -3.27
CA SER A 90 -4.54 -6.25 -1.86
C SER A 90 -5.25 -7.29 -0.97
N PRO A 91 -4.55 -8.28 -0.39
CA PRO A 91 -5.18 -9.37 0.35
C PRO A 91 -5.90 -8.88 1.61
N ALA A 92 -5.40 -7.82 2.25
CA ALA A 92 -6.01 -7.26 3.45
C ALA A 92 -7.34 -6.51 3.18
N LEU A 93 -7.60 -6.09 1.93
CA LEU A 93 -8.85 -5.44 1.51
C LEU A 93 -9.81 -6.40 0.81
N ASN A 94 -9.44 -7.65 0.62
CA ASN A 94 -10.27 -8.62 -0.10
C ASN A 94 -11.04 -9.51 0.86
N VAL A 95 -12.35 -9.28 0.98
CA VAL A 95 -13.25 -10.01 1.89
C VAL A 95 -13.24 -11.51 1.62
N SER A 96 -13.30 -11.93 0.35
CA SER A 96 -13.26 -13.35 -0.02
C SER A 96 -11.95 -14.00 0.43
N TYR A 97 -10.83 -13.33 0.20
CA TYR A 97 -9.52 -13.81 0.61
C TYR A 97 -9.40 -13.96 2.14
N LEU A 98 -9.84 -12.95 2.89
CA LEU A 98 -9.82 -12.98 4.36
C LEU A 98 -10.70 -14.10 4.91
N THR A 99 -11.89 -14.30 4.32
CA THR A 99 -12.82 -15.36 4.75
C THR A 99 -12.25 -16.75 4.44
N GLU A 100 -11.74 -16.96 3.23
CA GLU A 100 -11.28 -18.28 2.77
C GLU A 100 -9.98 -18.73 3.43
N HIS A 101 -9.03 -17.81 3.62
CA HIS A 101 -7.68 -18.13 4.12
C HIS A 101 -7.53 -18.00 5.64
N PHE A 102 -8.32 -17.12 6.25
CA PHE A 102 -8.21 -16.82 7.68
C PHE A 102 -9.48 -17.08 8.47
N ASN A 103 -10.55 -17.53 7.82
CA ASN A 103 -11.85 -17.78 8.44
C ASN A 103 -12.39 -16.56 9.24
N VAL A 104 -12.08 -15.35 8.76
CA VAL A 104 -12.51 -14.10 9.40
C VAL A 104 -13.83 -13.65 8.79
N LYS A 105 -14.82 -13.32 9.62
CA LYS A 105 -16.07 -12.73 9.17
C LYS A 105 -15.86 -11.23 8.97
N CYS A 106 -16.04 -10.74 7.75
CA CYS A 106 -15.86 -9.34 7.35
C CYS A 106 -17.15 -8.76 6.77
N ASP A 107 -17.33 -7.46 6.99
CA ASP A 107 -18.25 -6.61 6.25
C ASP A 107 -17.43 -5.57 5.47
N GLU A 108 -17.88 -5.17 4.29
CA GLU A 108 -17.20 -4.24 3.40
C GLU A 108 -18.06 -2.99 3.19
N TYR A 109 -17.41 -1.85 3.18
CA TYR A 109 -18.01 -0.55 2.91
C TYR A 109 -17.12 0.25 1.98
N GLU A 110 -17.69 0.78 0.92
CA GLU A 110 -17.00 1.64 -0.03
C GLU A 110 -17.36 3.11 0.19
N LEU A 111 -16.34 3.96 0.28
CA LEU A 111 -16.48 5.42 0.30
C LEU A 111 -16.37 5.94 -1.13
N THR A 112 -17.47 6.42 -1.69
CA THR A 112 -17.56 6.83 -3.11
C THR A 112 -17.41 8.34 -3.31
N GLU A 113 -17.53 9.17 -2.25
CA GLU A 113 -17.44 10.61 -2.35
C GLU A 113 -16.01 11.12 -2.23
N VAL A 114 -15.54 11.86 -3.24
CA VAL A 114 -14.20 12.47 -3.25
C VAL A 114 -14.24 13.85 -2.64
N VAL A 115 -13.63 14.04 -1.46
CA VAL A 115 -13.67 15.30 -0.69
C VAL A 115 -12.37 16.11 -0.83
N ARG A 116 -11.21 15.47 -1.07
CA ARG A 116 -9.89 16.12 -1.03
C ARG A 116 -9.59 17.05 -2.20
N GLN A 117 -10.20 16.82 -3.35
CA GLN A 117 -9.88 17.53 -4.58
C GLN A 117 -10.99 18.53 -4.97
N LYS A 118 -10.60 19.64 -5.61
CA LYS A 118 -11.57 20.58 -6.17
C LYS A 118 -12.26 19.95 -7.38
N ALA A 119 -13.52 20.24 -7.58
CA ALA A 119 -14.33 19.68 -8.66
C ALA A 119 -13.78 19.92 -10.09
N GLU A 120 -12.91 20.93 -10.27
CA GLU A 120 -12.31 21.29 -11.55
C GLU A 120 -10.83 20.83 -11.69
N SER A 121 -10.36 19.89 -10.86
CA SER A 121 -9.00 19.37 -10.94
C SER A 121 -8.86 18.35 -12.07
N GLY A 122 -7.89 18.58 -12.95
CA GLY A 122 -7.50 17.61 -13.99
C GLY A 122 -6.90 16.34 -13.41
N VAL A 123 -6.19 16.44 -12.28
CA VAL A 123 -5.69 15.26 -11.54
C VAL A 123 -6.85 14.39 -11.11
N MET A 124 -7.89 14.96 -10.52
CA MET A 124 -9.10 14.23 -10.12
C MET A 124 -9.81 13.60 -11.31
N ASN A 125 -10.02 14.36 -12.40
CA ASN A 125 -10.69 13.85 -13.59
C ASN A 125 -9.96 12.65 -14.19
N ASN A 126 -8.65 12.74 -14.32
CA ASN A 126 -7.84 11.62 -14.82
C ASN A 126 -7.81 10.43 -13.85
N ALA A 127 -7.80 10.68 -12.55
CA ALA A 127 -7.85 9.62 -11.53
C ALA A 127 -9.18 8.85 -11.58
N ILE A 128 -10.32 9.55 -11.72
CA ILE A 128 -11.64 8.92 -11.87
C ILE A 128 -11.69 8.04 -13.13
N LYS A 129 -11.17 8.54 -14.27
CA LYS A 129 -11.10 7.76 -15.51
C LYS A 129 -10.22 6.51 -15.37
N LEU A 130 -9.10 6.64 -14.67
CA LEU A 130 -8.22 5.50 -14.40
C LEU A 130 -8.93 4.46 -13.54
N ARG A 131 -9.62 4.88 -12.48
CA ARG A 131 -10.43 3.98 -11.63
C ARG A 131 -11.50 3.26 -12.44
N GLN A 132 -12.27 3.98 -13.25
CA GLN A 132 -13.26 3.38 -14.14
C GLN A 132 -12.65 2.37 -15.13
N ALA A 133 -11.45 2.64 -15.63
CA ALA A 133 -10.71 1.71 -16.48
C ALA A 133 -10.29 0.44 -15.73
N ILE A 134 -9.89 0.56 -14.47
CA ILE A 134 -9.56 -0.57 -13.59
C ILE A 134 -10.81 -1.42 -13.35
N ASP A 135 -11.91 -0.81 -12.91
CA ASP A 135 -13.17 -1.49 -12.59
C ASP A 135 -13.76 -2.23 -13.80
N SER A 136 -13.69 -1.61 -14.98
CA SER A 136 -14.16 -2.19 -16.24
C SER A 136 -13.14 -3.11 -16.93
N ASN A 137 -11.92 -3.22 -16.39
CA ASN A 137 -10.78 -3.91 -17.00
C ASN A 137 -10.51 -3.47 -18.46
N THR A 138 -10.63 -2.15 -18.72
CA THR A 138 -10.52 -1.57 -20.06
C THR A 138 -9.41 -0.54 -20.12
N PHE A 139 -8.21 -0.95 -20.56
CA PHE A 139 -7.01 -0.10 -20.55
C PHE A 139 -6.59 0.43 -21.92
N ASN A 140 -7.17 -0.06 -23.00
CA ASN A 140 -6.79 0.31 -24.38
C ASN A 140 -7.23 1.70 -24.82
N GLN A 141 -8.00 2.41 -24.01
CA GLN A 141 -8.51 3.75 -24.29
C GLN A 141 -8.11 4.78 -23.23
N LEU A 142 -7.14 4.43 -22.37
CA LEU A 142 -6.68 5.36 -21.35
C LEU A 142 -5.89 6.50 -21.98
N VAL A 143 -6.46 7.71 -21.93
CA VAL A 143 -5.82 8.96 -22.37
C VAL A 143 -5.82 9.93 -21.20
N VAL A 144 -4.63 10.43 -20.86
CA VAL A 144 -4.49 11.50 -19.87
C VAL A 144 -4.91 12.83 -20.53
N GLU A 145 -5.90 13.49 -19.96
CA GLU A 145 -6.37 14.80 -20.41
C GLU A 145 -5.54 15.91 -19.77
N ASP A 146 -5.04 16.83 -20.59
CA ASP A 146 -4.13 17.92 -20.20
C ASP A 146 -4.73 19.33 -20.35
N GLN A 147 -6.01 19.43 -20.72
CA GLN A 147 -6.69 20.74 -20.87
C GLN A 147 -6.96 21.45 -19.54
N PHE A 148 -6.52 20.89 -18.45
CA PHE A 148 -6.69 21.45 -17.12
C PHE A 148 -5.47 22.27 -16.69
N PRO A 149 -5.66 23.35 -15.89
CA PRO A 149 -4.57 24.24 -15.49
C PRO A 149 -3.53 23.57 -14.57
N ASP A 150 -3.92 22.48 -13.90
CA ASP A 150 -3.10 21.72 -12.96
C ASP A 150 -2.35 20.54 -13.62
N ILE A 151 -2.50 20.34 -14.94
CA ILE A 151 -1.79 19.30 -15.71
C ILE A 151 -1.00 19.94 -16.84
N LYS A 152 0.25 19.50 -17.02
CA LYS A 152 1.10 19.89 -18.16
C LYS A 152 1.92 18.71 -18.63
N PHE A 153 1.90 18.46 -19.93
CA PHE A 153 2.89 17.60 -20.57
C PHE A 153 4.21 18.34 -20.76
N VAL A 154 5.30 17.68 -20.43
CA VAL A 154 6.64 18.21 -20.59
C VAL A 154 7.45 17.25 -21.46
N GLU A 155 8.15 17.74 -22.47
CA GLU A 155 9.06 16.91 -23.26
C GLU A 155 10.22 16.43 -22.37
N HIS A 156 10.69 15.20 -22.61
CA HIS A 156 11.77 14.59 -21.80
C HIS A 156 13.01 15.49 -21.68
N LYS A 157 13.40 16.19 -22.78
CA LYS A 157 14.55 17.11 -22.78
C LYS A 157 14.39 18.31 -21.83
N ASP A 158 13.15 18.72 -21.54
CA ASP A 158 12.83 19.90 -20.72
C ASP A 158 12.47 19.52 -19.27
N PHE A 159 12.36 18.22 -18.98
CA PHE A 159 11.91 17.71 -17.69
C PHE A 159 12.75 18.25 -16.52
N LEU A 160 14.07 18.12 -16.58
CA LEU A 160 14.95 18.55 -15.49
C LEU A 160 14.84 20.05 -15.24
N THR A 161 14.81 20.86 -16.31
CA THR A 161 14.66 22.32 -16.22
C THR A 161 13.34 22.68 -15.53
N ARG A 162 12.24 22.05 -15.94
CA ARG A 162 10.92 22.28 -15.36
C ARG A 162 10.85 21.85 -13.89
N TYR A 163 11.43 20.70 -13.56
CA TYR A 163 11.50 20.25 -12.17
C TYR A 163 12.27 21.24 -11.29
N LEU A 164 13.45 21.70 -11.75
CA LEU A 164 14.26 22.68 -11.02
C LEU A 164 13.54 24.04 -10.86
N GLU A 165 12.77 24.49 -11.85
CA GLU A 165 11.91 25.67 -11.75
C GLU A 165 10.85 25.48 -10.63
N THR A 166 10.20 24.30 -10.58
CA THR A 166 9.15 24.00 -9.59
C THR A 166 9.68 24.02 -8.15
N CYS A 167 10.89 23.55 -7.93
CA CYS A 167 11.49 23.50 -6.60
C CYS A 167 12.47 24.66 -6.31
N ASN A 168 12.47 25.73 -7.14
CA ASN A 168 13.40 26.85 -7.02
C ASN A 168 14.87 26.42 -6.95
N SER A 169 15.24 25.41 -7.73
CA SER A 169 16.59 24.80 -7.77
C SER A 169 17.07 24.23 -6.42
N LYS A 170 16.16 23.96 -5.50
CA LYS A 170 16.46 23.32 -4.20
C LYS A 170 15.51 22.15 -3.99
N ILE A 171 16.06 21.00 -3.62
CA ILE A 171 15.26 19.85 -3.19
C ILE A 171 14.45 20.26 -1.95
N ASN A 172 13.14 20.12 -2.02
CA ASN A 172 12.20 20.43 -0.94
C ASN A 172 11.15 19.32 -0.82
N GLY A 173 10.34 19.36 0.24
CA GLY A 173 9.25 18.41 0.45
C GLY A 173 7.95 18.71 -0.31
N GLU A 174 7.93 19.76 -1.13
CA GLU A 174 6.72 20.22 -1.84
C GLU A 174 6.61 19.65 -3.25
N SER A 175 7.75 19.19 -3.82
CA SER A 175 7.83 18.67 -5.19
C SER A 175 8.44 17.27 -5.18
N ILE A 176 7.80 16.33 -5.86
CA ILE A 176 8.25 14.94 -5.98
C ILE A 176 8.27 14.48 -7.43
N VAL A 177 9.24 13.64 -7.78
CA VAL A 177 9.28 12.91 -9.04
C VAL A 177 8.83 11.48 -8.80
N ILE A 178 7.88 11.01 -9.59
CA ILE A 178 7.41 9.63 -9.55
C ILE A 178 7.90 8.96 -10.84
N ALA A 179 8.60 7.84 -10.70
CA ALA A 179 9.11 7.04 -11.81
C ALA A 179 8.71 5.57 -11.63
N GLN A 180 8.67 4.84 -12.75
CA GLN A 180 8.35 3.40 -12.72
C GLN A 180 9.47 2.57 -12.07
N SER A 181 10.71 3.01 -12.16
CA SER A 181 11.88 2.32 -11.61
C SER A 181 12.95 3.34 -11.19
N ASN A 182 13.87 2.91 -10.34
CA ASN A 182 15.05 3.67 -9.91
C ASN A 182 16.24 3.46 -10.88
N ALA A 183 15.98 3.43 -12.18
CA ALA A 183 17.01 3.21 -13.19
C ALA A 183 17.80 4.52 -13.47
#